data_15b819e2b4a8ba9cc6869daf4ab9564e
#
_entry.id   15b819e2b4a8ba9cc6869daf4ab9564e
#
_cell.length_a   1.000
_cell.length_b   1.000
_cell.length_c   1.000
_cell.angle_alpha   90.00
_cell.angle_beta   90.00
_cell.angle_gamma   90.00
#
_symmetry.space_group_name_H-M   'P 1'
#
loop_
_entity.id
_entity.type
_entity.pdbx_description
1 polymer ?
#
loop_
_entity_poly.entity_id
_entity_poly.type
_entity_poly.pdbx_seq_one_letter_code
_entity_poly.pdbx_strand_id
1 'polypeptide(L)'
;MSTKPILNVRELSITYPDNNGGLDALDHISFNMRPREFVCFLGPSGSGKTTFLRVLAGILQPTSGSVNFMYHHQPRIGMVFQQANLMPWRTVIQNIMLPLELEGTGNVKAENKAREMIKLVGLKGFEDSLPRDLSGGMAQRVAIARALIHDPDLLLLDEPFASLDALTRERMWTELSNIWQAKQKTVIMVTHSINESLFLADRVMVLTQRPGKIKMDVEVDLPRPRTDDIRYTSHFGRLAKKLRGAIE
;
A
#
# COMPACT_ATOMS: atom_id res chain seq x y z
N MET A 1 6.83 -9.15 23.71
CA MET A 1 6.65 -7.73 24.12
C MET A 1 5.45 -7.20 23.36
N SER A 2 4.38 -6.82 24.05
CA SER A 2 3.20 -6.21 23.42
C SER A 2 3.56 -4.80 22.96
N THR A 3 3.88 -4.65 21.69
CA THR A 3 4.09 -3.32 21.11
C THR A 3 2.73 -2.63 21.00
N LYS A 4 2.60 -1.43 21.60
CA LYS A 4 1.38 -0.62 21.48
C LYS A 4 1.06 -0.40 20.00
N PRO A 5 -0.23 -0.48 19.59
CA PRO A 5 -0.61 -0.23 18.20
C PRO A 5 -0.27 1.23 17.82
N ILE A 6 0.07 1.45 16.55
CA ILE A 6 0.32 2.80 16.02
C ILE A 6 -0.88 3.38 15.29
N LEU A 7 -1.81 2.52 14.89
CA LEU A 7 -3.07 2.87 14.26
C LEU A 7 -4.18 2.07 14.89
N ASN A 8 -5.26 2.75 15.25
CA ASN A 8 -6.48 2.16 15.76
C ASN A 8 -7.67 2.71 14.97
N VAL A 9 -8.37 1.83 14.28
CA VAL A 9 -9.61 2.14 13.55
C VAL A 9 -10.76 1.51 14.32
N ARG A 10 -11.82 2.29 14.59
CA ARG A 10 -12.99 1.84 15.36
C ARG A 10 -14.27 2.17 14.64
N GLU A 11 -15.07 1.15 14.38
CA GLU A 11 -16.45 1.24 13.85
C GLU A 11 -16.54 2.17 12.61
N LEU A 12 -15.51 2.14 11.77
CA LEU A 12 -15.41 3.02 10.60
C LEU A 12 -16.46 2.63 9.56
N SER A 13 -17.34 3.57 9.22
CA SER A 13 -18.32 3.41 8.17
C SER A 13 -18.28 4.58 7.18
N ILE A 14 -18.55 4.26 5.92
CA ILE A 14 -18.62 5.23 4.81
C ILE A 14 -19.88 4.98 4.01
N THR A 15 -20.73 6.01 3.96
CA THR A 15 -21.91 6.07 3.11
C THR A 15 -21.75 7.23 2.15
N TYR A 16 -21.76 6.98 0.85
CA TYR A 16 -21.82 8.04 -0.16
C TYR A 16 -23.26 8.48 -0.36
N PRO A 17 -23.54 9.78 -0.36
CA PRO A 17 -24.89 10.26 -0.64
C PRO A 17 -25.30 9.88 -2.06
N ASP A 18 -26.49 9.33 -2.22
CA ASP A 18 -27.13 9.10 -3.51
C ASP A 18 -28.61 9.53 -3.45
N ASN A 19 -29.31 9.45 -4.59
CA ASN A 19 -30.73 9.84 -4.67
C ASN A 19 -31.67 8.84 -4.00
N ASN A 20 -31.16 7.67 -3.52
CA ASN A 20 -31.93 6.55 -3.00
C ASN A 20 -31.63 6.23 -1.52
N GLY A 21 -31.07 7.17 -0.75
CA GLY A 21 -30.82 6.98 0.68
C GLY A 21 -29.34 6.70 1.04
N GLY A 22 -28.45 6.67 0.05
CA GLY A 22 -27.02 6.49 0.26
C GLY A 22 -26.47 5.11 -0.13
N LEU A 23 -25.21 5.10 -0.51
CA LEU A 23 -24.48 3.91 -0.92
C LEU A 23 -23.44 3.56 0.14
N ASP A 24 -23.71 2.52 0.94
CA ASP A 24 -22.75 2.05 1.94
C ASP A 24 -21.55 1.39 1.27
N ALA A 25 -20.39 2.02 1.40
CA ALA A 25 -19.13 1.50 0.87
C ALA A 25 -18.39 0.64 1.90
N LEU A 26 -18.37 1.10 3.16
CA LEU A 26 -17.75 0.41 4.30
C LEU A 26 -18.72 0.40 5.48
N ASP A 27 -18.72 -0.69 6.24
CA ASP A 27 -19.60 -0.85 7.39
C ASP A 27 -18.84 -1.44 8.59
N HIS A 28 -18.69 -0.63 9.65
CA HIS A 28 -18.11 -0.98 10.95
C HIS A 28 -16.71 -1.64 10.89
N ILE A 29 -15.80 -1.10 10.08
CA ILE A 29 -14.43 -1.57 10.01
C ILE A 29 -13.71 -1.24 11.32
N SER A 30 -13.25 -2.27 12.04
CA SER A 30 -12.49 -2.12 13.28
C SER A 30 -11.24 -2.98 13.27
N PHE A 31 -10.07 -2.39 13.45
CA PHE A 31 -8.80 -3.11 13.59
C PHE A 31 -7.74 -2.22 14.23
N ASN A 32 -6.65 -2.85 14.63
CA ASN A 32 -5.43 -2.17 15.07
C ASN A 32 -4.22 -2.65 14.27
N MET A 33 -3.16 -1.85 14.25
CA MET A 33 -1.94 -2.12 13.51
C MET A 33 -0.71 -1.85 14.36
N ARG A 34 0.26 -2.75 14.30
CA ARG A 34 1.54 -2.65 15.00
C ARG A 34 2.56 -1.83 14.18
N PRO A 35 3.57 -1.23 14.82
CA PRO A 35 4.69 -0.62 14.09
C PRO A 35 5.39 -1.63 13.19
N ARG A 36 5.78 -1.20 11.98
CA ARG A 36 6.51 -2.00 10.99
C ARG A 36 5.76 -3.24 10.49
N GLU A 37 4.47 -3.33 10.75
CA GLU A 37 3.61 -4.39 10.24
C GLU A 37 3.22 -4.11 8.79
N PHE A 38 3.21 -5.14 7.96
CA PHE A 38 2.66 -5.09 6.61
C PHE A 38 1.28 -5.75 6.63
N VAL A 39 0.23 -4.95 6.57
CA VAL A 39 -1.16 -5.42 6.54
C VAL A 39 -1.72 -5.33 5.14
N CYS A 40 -2.38 -6.38 4.69
CA CYS A 40 -3.07 -6.40 3.41
C CYS A 40 -4.58 -6.53 3.59
N PHE A 41 -5.34 -5.66 2.95
CA PHE A 41 -6.80 -5.79 2.82
C PHE A 41 -7.10 -6.45 1.47
N LEU A 42 -7.63 -7.66 1.53
CA LEU A 42 -7.97 -8.51 0.41
C LEU A 42 -9.48 -8.53 0.21
N GLY A 43 -9.97 -8.34 -1.00
CA GLY A 43 -11.41 -8.42 -1.26
C GLY A 43 -11.75 -8.21 -2.73
N PRO A 44 -12.98 -8.50 -3.12
CA PRO A 44 -13.45 -8.33 -4.50
C PRO A 44 -13.46 -6.87 -4.93
N SER A 45 -13.57 -6.64 -6.24
CA SER A 45 -13.77 -5.29 -6.77
C SER A 45 -15.07 -4.69 -6.19
N GLY A 46 -15.02 -3.40 -5.85
CA GLY A 46 -16.16 -2.71 -5.24
C GLY A 46 -16.37 -2.94 -3.74
N SER A 47 -15.51 -3.68 -3.04
CA SER A 47 -15.58 -3.90 -1.59
C SER A 47 -15.15 -2.69 -0.72
N GLY A 48 -14.92 -1.52 -1.31
CA GLY A 48 -14.56 -0.31 -0.56
C GLY A 48 -13.08 -0.15 -0.24
N LYS A 49 -12.17 -0.98 -0.75
CA LYS A 49 -10.72 -0.94 -0.45
C LYS A 49 -10.06 0.43 -0.71
N THR A 50 -10.26 0.98 -1.89
CA THR A 50 -9.75 2.32 -2.24
C THR A 50 -10.38 3.41 -1.38
N THR A 51 -11.69 3.30 -1.07
CA THR A 51 -12.40 4.20 -0.15
C THR A 51 -11.74 4.17 1.23
N PHE A 52 -11.45 2.98 1.74
CA PHE A 52 -10.76 2.80 3.01
C PHE A 52 -9.38 3.48 3.03
N LEU A 53 -8.55 3.28 1.98
CA LEU A 53 -7.25 3.96 1.89
C LEU A 53 -7.38 5.48 1.84
N ARG A 54 -8.38 6.01 1.14
CA ARG A 54 -8.63 7.47 1.08
C ARG A 54 -9.00 8.05 2.45
N VAL A 55 -9.71 7.30 3.29
CA VAL A 55 -9.98 7.71 4.68
C VAL A 55 -8.70 7.73 5.49
N LEU A 56 -7.87 6.68 5.41
CA LEU A 56 -6.59 6.65 6.12
C LEU A 56 -5.63 7.74 5.66
N ALA A 57 -5.66 8.11 4.38
CA ALA A 57 -4.87 9.20 3.82
C ALA A 57 -5.41 10.61 4.19
N GLY A 58 -6.54 10.69 4.89
CA GLY A 58 -7.19 11.98 5.22
C GLY A 58 -7.85 12.69 4.04
N ILE A 59 -7.98 12.01 2.90
CA ILE A 59 -8.62 12.56 1.68
C ILE A 59 -10.14 12.52 1.80
N LEU A 60 -10.67 11.55 2.54
CA LEU A 60 -12.10 11.36 2.77
C LEU A 60 -12.39 11.30 4.26
N GLN A 61 -13.43 12.00 4.72
CA GLN A 61 -13.88 11.89 6.10
C GLN A 61 -14.83 10.70 6.26
N PRO A 62 -14.73 9.95 7.38
CA PRO A 62 -15.68 8.89 7.67
C PRO A 62 -17.08 9.44 7.95
N THR A 63 -18.12 8.68 7.58
CA THR A 63 -19.51 8.98 7.94
C THR A 63 -19.73 8.72 9.45
N SER A 64 -19.13 7.66 9.98
CA SER A 64 -19.09 7.37 11.42
C SER A 64 -17.83 6.59 11.78
N GLY A 65 -17.58 6.45 13.09
CA GLY A 65 -16.40 5.80 13.62
C GLY A 65 -15.18 6.73 13.70
N SER A 66 -14.00 6.17 13.90
CA SER A 66 -12.78 6.96 14.06
C SER A 66 -11.53 6.26 13.56
N VAL A 67 -10.55 7.08 13.13
CA VAL A 67 -9.19 6.67 12.78
C VAL A 67 -8.23 7.41 13.72
N ASN A 68 -7.54 6.68 14.58
CA ASN A 68 -6.65 7.26 15.57
C ASN A 68 -5.23 6.78 15.34
N PHE A 69 -4.35 7.71 14.97
CA PHE A 69 -2.91 7.48 14.90
C PHE A 69 -2.28 7.73 16.26
N MET A 70 -1.49 6.77 16.75
CA MET A 70 -0.85 6.82 18.07
C MET A 70 0.59 7.35 18.00
N TYR A 71 0.85 8.28 17.10
CA TYR A 71 2.12 9.00 17.01
C TYR A 71 2.10 10.23 17.92
N HIS A 72 3.29 10.67 18.39
CA HIS A 72 3.44 11.92 19.13
C HIS A 72 3.41 13.18 18.23
N HIS A 73 3.30 12.98 16.92
CA HIS A 73 3.24 14.01 15.87
C HIS A 73 2.18 13.63 14.85
N GLN A 74 1.80 14.56 13.98
CA GLN A 74 0.95 14.25 12.84
C GLN A 74 1.68 13.25 11.91
N PRO A 75 1.12 12.06 11.62
CA PRO A 75 1.79 11.05 10.83
C PRO A 75 1.98 11.51 9.39
N ARG A 76 3.18 11.28 8.86
CA ARG A 76 3.46 11.45 7.43
C ARG A 76 2.98 10.21 6.70
N ILE A 77 2.11 10.41 5.71
CA ILE A 77 1.51 9.33 4.94
C ILE A 77 2.01 9.38 3.51
N GLY A 78 2.66 8.31 3.06
CA GLY A 78 2.98 8.09 1.66
C GLY A 78 1.86 7.29 1.00
N MET A 79 1.42 7.69 -0.20
CA MET A 79 0.40 6.96 -0.94
C MET A 79 0.85 6.64 -2.36
N VAL A 80 0.67 5.39 -2.75
CA VAL A 80 0.86 4.88 -4.10
C VAL A 80 -0.50 4.45 -4.64
N PHE A 81 -0.91 5.03 -5.75
CA PHE A 81 -2.18 4.72 -6.42
C PHE A 81 -2.01 3.56 -7.39
N GLN A 82 -3.12 2.98 -7.81
CA GLN A 82 -3.17 1.91 -8.81
C GLN A 82 -2.46 2.31 -10.13
N GLN A 83 -2.67 3.56 -10.58
CA GLN A 83 -1.87 4.18 -11.62
C GLN A 83 -0.75 4.99 -10.96
N ALA A 84 0.44 4.98 -11.55
CA ALA A 84 1.62 5.67 -10.99
C ALA A 84 1.44 7.19 -10.82
N ASN A 85 0.51 7.80 -11.58
CA ASN A 85 0.16 9.22 -11.53
C ASN A 85 1.40 10.12 -11.50
N LEU A 86 2.37 9.84 -12.39
CA LEU A 86 3.55 10.66 -12.55
C LEU A 86 3.21 11.95 -13.30
N MET A 87 3.86 13.05 -12.92
CA MET A 87 3.76 14.31 -13.65
C MET A 87 4.41 14.12 -15.03
N PRO A 88 3.66 14.14 -16.15
CA PRO A 88 4.19 13.75 -17.47
C PRO A 88 5.28 14.69 -18.01
N TRP A 89 5.33 15.92 -17.50
CA TRP A 89 6.35 16.94 -17.87
C TRP A 89 7.57 16.95 -16.96
N ARG A 90 7.63 16.08 -15.95
CA ARG A 90 8.75 15.94 -15.00
C ARG A 90 9.52 14.67 -15.29
N THR A 91 10.83 14.73 -15.16
CA THR A 91 11.69 13.54 -15.23
C THR A 91 11.47 12.62 -14.02
N VAL A 92 12.07 11.43 -14.03
CA VAL A 92 12.05 10.47 -12.92
C VAL A 92 12.51 11.15 -11.63
N ILE A 93 13.68 11.78 -11.63
CA ILE A 93 14.22 12.43 -10.44
C ILE A 93 13.31 13.56 -9.94
N GLN A 94 12.76 14.37 -10.84
CA GLN A 94 11.86 15.46 -10.50
C GLN A 94 10.50 14.96 -9.95
N ASN A 95 9.99 13.83 -10.45
CA ASN A 95 8.80 13.19 -9.90
C ASN A 95 9.05 12.71 -8.47
N ILE A 96 10.22 12.11 -8.22
CA ILE A 96 10.58 11.60 -6.89
C ILE A 96 10.79 12.76 -5.91
N MET A 97 11.41 13.86 -6.33
CA MET A 97 11.67 15.03 -5.48
C MET A 97 10.41 15.79 -5.06
N LEU A 98 9.31 15.66 -5.80
CA LEU A 98 8.10 16.48 -5.63
C LEU A 98 7.61 16.63 -4.18
N PRO A 99 7.52 15.59 -3.34
CA PRO A 99 7.09 15.75 -1.94
C PRO A 99 8.03 16.66 -1.13
N LEU A 100 9.34 16.55 -1.34
CA LEU A 100 10.34 17.36 -0.64
C LEU A 100 10.34 18.82 -1.11
N GLU A 101 10.04 19.06 -2.39
CA GLU A 101 9.85 20.41 -2.92
C GLU A 101 8.66 21.10 -2.25
N LEU A 102 7.54 20.37 -2.09
CA LEU A 102 6.34 20.89 -1.42
C LEU A 102 6.56 21.16 0.08
N GLU A 103 7.46 20.41 0.72
CA GLU A 103 7.90 20.63 2.10
C GLU A 103 8.93 21.77 2.24
N GLY A 104 9.36 22.38 1.13
CA GLY A 104 10.37 23.45 1.14
C GLY A 104 11.81 22.98 1.37
N THR A 105 12.08 21.68 1.17
CA THR A 105 13.45 21.15 1.27
C THR A 105 14.30 21.69 0.14
N GLY A 106 15.48 22.23 0.46
CA GLY A 106 16.41 22.80 -0.55
C GLY A 106 16.82 21.78 -1.63
N ASN A 107 16.92 22.24 -2.88
CA ASN A 107 17.09 21.41 -4.07
C ASN A 107 18.24 20.39 -3.96
N VAL A 108 19.41 20.79 -3.49
CA VAL A 108 20.60 19.90 -3.37
C VAL A 108 20.32 18.71 -2.44
N LYS A 109 19.65 18.98 -1.30
CA LYS A 109 19.30 17.92 -0.33
C LYS A 109 18.22 17.01 -0.88
N ALA A 110 17.23 17.55 -1.57
CA ALA A 110 16.15 16.80 -2.19
C ALA A 110 16.69 15.90 -3.33
N GLU A 111 17.59 16.43 -4.16
CA GLU A 111 18.23 15.68 -5.24
C GLU A 111 19.08 14.52 -4.74
N ASN A 112 19.89 14.72 -3.70
CA ASN A 112 20.68 13.64 -3.11
C ASN A 112 19.80 12.51 -2.60
N LYS A 113 18.73 12.83 -1.87
CA LYS A 113 17.75 11.84 -1.42
C LYS A 113 17.05 11.14 -2.58
N ALA A 114 16.69 11.86 -3.65
CA ALA A 114 16.07 11.27 -4.83
C ALA A 114 17.00 10.28 -5.53
N ARG A 115 18.28 10.57 -5.66
CA ARG A 115 19.29 9.65 -6.22
C ARG A 115 19.44 8.38 -5.36
N GLU A 116 19.37 8.49 -4.03
CA GLU A 116 19.33 7.32 -3.14
C GLU A 116 18.08 6.47 -3.39
N MET A 117 16.90 7.12 -3.53
CA MET A 117 15.65 6.40 -3.84
C MET A 117 15.70 5.73 -5.21
N ILE A 118 16.22 6.40 -6.25
CA ILE A 118 16.41 5.85 -7.59
C ILE A 118 17.28 4.58 -7.54
N LYS A 119 18.38 4.62 -6.77
CA LYS A 119 19.22 3.44 -6.55
C LYS A 119 18.48 2.33 -5.82
N LEU A 120 17.72 2.67 -4.79
CA LEU A 120 16.92 1.70 -3.99
C LEU A 120 15.90 0.94 -4.84
N VAL A 121 15.23 1.64 -5.78
CA VAL A 121 14.21 1.04 -6.65
C VAL A 121 14.77 0.52 -7.98
N GLY A 122 16.10 0.45 -8.14
CA GLY A 122 16.76 -0.13 -9.30
C GLY A 122 16.57 0.65 -10.61
N LEU A 123 16.45 1.98 -10.55
CA LEU A 123 16.26 2.87 -11.70
C LEU A 123 17.49 3.74 -12.02
N LYS A 124 18.68 3.32 -11.60
CA LYS A 124 19.93 4.01 -11.94
C LYS A 124 20.10 4.09 -13.46
N GLY A 125 20.40 5.29 -13.97
CA GLY A 125 20.56 5.59 -15.40
C GLY A 125 19.26 6.08 -16.07
N PHE A 126 18.13 6.16 -15.33
CA PHE A 126 16.85 6.68 -15.83
C PHE A 126 16.45 8.00 -15.17
N GLU A 127 17.38 8.68 -14.49
CA GLU A 127 17.12 9.90 -13.72
C GLU A 127 16.43 10.98 -14.53
N ASP A 128 16.86 11.18 -15.78
CA ASP A 128 16.39 12.22 -16.68
C ASP A 128 15.31 11.76 -17.67
N SER A 129 14.89 10.48 -17.59
CA SER A 129 13.81 9.94 -18.42
C SER A 129 12.45 10.54 -18.05
N LEU A 130 11.60 10.74 -19.05
CA LEU A 130 10.22 11.17 -18.86
C LEU A 130 9.30 9.95 -18.63
N PRO A 131 8.14 10.13 -17.99
CA PRO A 131 7.18 9.03 -17.75
C PRO A 131 6.79 8.24 -18.99
N ARG A 132 6.72 8.87 -20.16
CA ARG A 132 6.39 8.23 -21.45
C ARG A 132 7.44 7.23 -21.92
N ASP A 133 8.68 7.35 -21.42
CA ASP A 133 9.82 6.52 -21.81
C ASP A 133 9.99 5.32 -20.88
N LEU A 134 9.10 5.18 -19.86
CA LEU A 134 9.15 4.14 -18.84
C LEU A 134 8.18 3.01 -19.14
N SER A 135 8.58 1.77 -18.83
CA SER A 135 7.61 0.67 -18.71
C SER A 135 6.67 0.88 -17.53
N GLY A 136 5.50 0.21 -17.51
CA GLY A 136 4.56 0.30 -16.40
C GLY A 136 5.19 -0.06 -15.05
N GLY A 137 6.04 -1.09 -15.01
CA GLY A 137 6.79 -1.46 -13.80
C GLY A 137 7.79 -0.40 -13.36
N MET A 138 8.50 0.25 -14.29
CA MET A 138 9.41 1.36 -13.97
C MET A 138 8.63 2.55 -13.43
N ALA A 139 7.52 2.94 -14.06
CA ALA A 139 6.65 4.02 -13.58
C ALA A 139 6.14 3.74 -12.16
N GLN A 140 5.77 2.50 -11.85
CA GLN A 140 5.33 2.10 -10.52
C GLN A 140 6.46 2.18 -9.47
N ARG A 141 7.69 1.82 -9.84
CA ARG A 141 8.87 2.00 -8.97
C ARG A 141 9.13 3.48 -8.68
N VAL A 142 8.97 4.37 -9.66
CA VAL A 142 9.06 5.82 -9.44
C VAL A 142 7.99 6.29 -8.46
N ALA A 143 6.74 5.81 -8.58
CA ALA A 143 5.66 6.16 -7.66
C ALA A 143 5.95 5.68 -6.23
N ILE A 144 6.51 4.47 -6.05
CA ILE A 144 6.94 3.95 -4.74
C ILE A 144 8.08 4.81 -4.18
N ALA A 145 9.10 5.14 -4.98
CA ALA A 145 10.21 5.99 -4.56
C ALA A 145 9.73 7.38 -4.14
N ARG A 146 8.80 7.97 -4.90
CA ARG A 146 8.15 9.25 -4.57
C ARG A 146 7.40 9.19 -3.25
N ALA A 147 6.68 8.11 -3.00
CA ALA A 147 5.95 7.93 -1.75
C ALA A 147 6.87 7.69 -0.54
N LEU A 148 8.09 7.23 -0.74
CA LEU A 148 9.06 6.92 0.32
C LEU A 148 10.03 8.06 0.63
N ILE A 149 10.25 9.03 -0.28
CA ILE A 149 11.34 10.01 -0.16
C ILE A 149 11.23 10.93 1.06
N HIS A 150 10.01 11.25 1.49
CA HIS A 150 9.76 12.08 2.68
C HIS A 150 9.72 11.26 3.98
N ASP A 151 10.15 10.00 3.91
CA ASP A 151 10.28 9.08 5.05
C ASP A 151 8.96 8.92 5.82
N PRO A 152 7.89 8.39 5.18
CA PRO A 152 6.57 8.31 5.78
C PRO A 152 6.53 7.35 6.97
N ASP A 153 5.64 7.64 7.92
CA ASP A 153 5.31 6.76 9.05
C ASP A 153 4.41 5.59 8.62
N LEU A 154 3.53 5.86 7.65
CA LEU A 154 2.61 4.90 7.05
C LEU A 154 2.65 4.99 5.52
N LEU A 155 2.83 3.85 4.87
CA LEU A 155 2.76 3.72 3.41
C LEU A 155 1.45 3.03 3.03
N LEU A 156 0.66 3.68 2.20
CA LEU A 156 -0.60 3.18 1.66
C LEU A 156 -0.41 2.79 0.19
N LEU A 157 -0.79 1.56 -0.18
CA LEU A 157 -0.63 1.01 -1.51
C LEU A 157 -2.00 0.56 -2.06
N ASP A 158 -2.49 1.26 -3.07
CA ASP A 158 -3.79 0.97 -3.71
C ASP A 158 -3.58 0.15 -4.98
N GLU A 159 -3.76 -1.17 -4.89
CA GLU A 159 -3.59 -2.14 -5.99
C GLU A 159 -2.32 -1.88 -6.83
N PRO A 160 -1.12 -1.78 -6.22
CA PRO A 160 0.06 -1.21 -6.85
C PRO A 160 0.59 -2.00 -8.06
N PHE A 161 0.08 -3.20 -8.29
CA PHE A 161 0.54 -4.08 -9.36
C PHE A 161 -0.55 -4.47 -10.37
N ALA A 162 -1.75 -3.90 -10.25
CA ALA A 162 -2.91 -4.30 -11.06
C ALA A 162 -2.71 -4.07 -12.57
N SER A 163 -1.94 -3.06 -12.95
CA SER A 163 -1.67 -2.71 -14.35
C SER A 163 -0.49 -3.46 -14.98
N LEU A 164 0.19 -4.35 -14.23
CA LEU A 164 1.38 -5.05 -14.69
C LEU A 164 1.04 -6.45 -15.23
N ASP A 165 1.82 -6.89 -16.22
CA ASP A 165 1.80 -8.28 -16.66
C ASP A 165 2.26 -9.24 -15.54
N ALA A 166 1.98 -10.53 -15.68
CA ALA A 166 2.20 -11.51 -14.62
C ALA A 166 3.67 -11.60 -14.16
N LEU A 167 4.62 -11.65 -15.09
CA LEU A 167 6.04 -11.80 -14.76
C LEU A 167 6.63 -10.52 -14.14
N THR A 168 6.27 -9.37 -14.65
CA THR A 168 6.67 -8.07 -14.09
C THR A 168 6.09 -7.90 -12.68
N ARG A 169 4.84 -8.31 -12.47
CA ARG A 169 4.17 -8.26 -11.17
C ARG A 169 4.90 -9.10 -10.13
N GLU A 170 5.27 -10.33 -10.43
CA GLU A 170 6.00 -11.21 -9.52
C GLU A 170 7.37 -10.65 -9.13
N ARG A 171 8.12 -10.10 -10.10
CA ARG A 171 9.38 -9.41 -9.83
C ARG A 171 9.18 -8.20 -8.90
N MET A 172 8.11 -7.43 -9.11
CA MET A 172 7.77 -6.27 -8.29
C MET A 172 7.42 -6.65 -6.85
N TRP A 173 6.83 -7.84 -6.59
CA TRP A 173 6.60 -8.30 -5.22
C TRP A 173 7.90 -8.50 -4.47
N THR A 174 8.88 -9.16 -5.10
CA THR A 174 10.20 -9.37 -4.51
C THR A 174 10.90 -8.03 -4.24
N GLU A 175 10.84 -7.11 -5.19
CA GLU A 175 11.42 -5.77 -5.05
C GLU A 175 10.76 -4.98 -3.92
N LEU A 176 9.42 -4.93 -3.87
CA LEU A 176 8.71 -4.25 -2.78
C LEU A 176 9.02 -4.88 -1.42
N SER A 177 9.12 -6.22 -1.35
CA SER A 177 9.52 -6.93 -0.14
C SER A 177 10.92 -6.51 0.33
N ASN A 178 11.89 -6.41 -0.59
CA ASN A 178 13.24 -5.96 -0.28
C ASN A 178 13.29 -4.50 0.18
N ILE A 179 12.56 -3.61 -0.49
CA ILE A 179 12.42 -2.21 -0.11
C ILE A 179 11.82 -2.09 1.29
N TRP A 180 10.75 -2.84 1.56
CA TRP A 180 10.09 -2.85 2.85
C TRP A 180 11.02 -3.36 3.96
N GLN A 181 11.76 -4.46 3.72
CA GLN A 181 12.74 -4.99 4.67
C GLN A 181 13.85 -3.99 4.98
N ALA A 182 14.34 -3.27 3.96
CA ALA A 182 15.38 -2.26 4.11
C ALA A 182 14.90 -1.02 4.88
N LYS A 183 13.65 -0.61 4.68
CA LYS A 183 13.09 0.64 5.24
C LYS A 183 12.28 0.42 6.52
N GLN A 184 11.84 -0.81 6.80
CA GLN A 184 11.06 -1.17 7.99
C GLN A 184 9.85 -0.26 8.22
N LYS A 185 9.13 0.06 7.14
CA LYS A 185 7.94 0.94 7.20
C LYS A 185 6.69 0.17 7.59
N THR A 186 5.75 0.86 8.19
CA THR A 186 4.39 0.34 8.37
C THR A 186 3.65 0.48 7.04
N VAL A 187 3.01 -0.58 6.57
CA VAL A 187 2.39 -0.62 5.24
C VAL A 187 0.98 -1.16 5.31
N ILE A 188 0.05 -0.45 4.68
CA ILE A 188 -1.28 -0.98 4.36
C ILE A 188 -1.37 -1.07 2.84
N MET A 189 -1.63 -2.27 2.35
CA MET A 189 -1.86 -2.52 0.93
C MET A 189 -3.27 -3.04 0.73
N VAL A 190 -3.92 -2.62 -0.34
CA VAL A 190 -5.16 -3.23 -0.79
C VAL A 190 -4.92 -3.95 -2.11
N THR A 191 -5.54 -5.12 -2.27
CA THR A 191 -5.46 -5.93 -3.49
C THR A 191 -6.66 -6.87 -3.60
N HIS A 192 -6.88 -7.40 -4.79
CA HIS A 192 -7.78 -8.53 -5.03
C HIS A 192 -7.02 -9.87 -5.22
N SER A 193 -5.69 -9.86 -5.12
CA SER A 193 -4.83 -11.03 -5.35
C SER A 193 -4.45 -11.72 -4.04
N ILE A 194 -4.86 -12.98 -3.88
CA ILE A 194 -4.48 -13.82 -2.74
C ILE A 194 -2.96 -14.00 -2.70
N ASN A 195 -2.33 -14.24 -3.86
CA ASN A 195 -0.89 -14.49 -3.91
C ASN A 195 -0.08 -13.27 -3.49
N GLU A 196 -0.47 -12.07 -3.93
CA GLU A 196 0.16 -10.82 -3.48
C GLU A 196 0.06 -10.64 -1.97
N SER A 197 -1.13 -10.83 -1.44
CA SER A 197 -1.39 -10.65 -0.02
C SER A 197 -0.54 -11.59 0.84
N LEU A 198 -0.45 -12.87 0.46
CA LEU A 198 0.36 -13.87 1.17
C LEU A 198 1.86 -13.65 0.98
N PHE A 199 2.30 -13.19 -0.20
CA PHE A 199 3.72 -12.97 -0.46
C PHE A 199 4.26 -11.77 0.31
N LEU A 200 3.47 -10.70 0.47
CA LEU A 200 3.93 -9.43 1.02
C LEU A 200 3.56 -9.22 2.49
N ALA A 201 2.35 -9.58 2.90
CA ALA A 201 1.83 -9.17 4.20
C ALA A 201 2.24 -10.09 5.36
N ASP A 202 2.30 -9.51 6.56
CA ASP A 202 2.38 -10.23 7.82
C ASP A 202 0.98 -10.62 8.32
N ARG A 203 -0.06 -9.89 7.83
CA ARG A 203 -1.45 -10.09 8.20
C ARG A 203 -2.37 -9.73 7.05
N VAL A 204 -3.37 -10.55 6.80
CA VAL A 204 -4.36 -10.35 5.74
C VAL A 204 -5.75 -10.23 6.34
N MET A 205 -6.40 -9.11 6.06
CA MET A 205 -7.80 -8.86 6.39
C MET A 205 -8.66 -9.04 5.15
N VAL A 206 -9.59 -9.97 5.19
CA VAL A 206 -10.50 -10.24 4.07
C VAL A 206 -11.76 -9.40 4.23
N LEU A 207 -12.07 -8.61 3.20
CA LEU A 207 -13.28 -7.81 3.14
C LEU A 207 -14.40 -8.57 2.40
N THR A 208 -15.63 -8.37 2.87
CA THR A 208 -16.86 -8.79 2.16
C THR A 208 -17.04 -7.99 0.87
N GLN A 209 -17.98 -8.42 0.02
CA GLN A 209 -18.60 -7.53 -0.97
C GLN A 209 -19.26 -6.34 -0.26
N ARG A 210 -19.57 -5.31 -1.05
CA ARG A 210 -20.18 -4.08 -0.55
C ARG A 210 -21.49 -4.32 0.20
N PRO A 211 -21.69 -3.70 1.39
CA PRO A 211 -20.70 -2.89 2.12
C PRO A 211 -19.53 -3.73 2.64
N GLY A 212 -18.30 -3.18 2.50
CA GLY A 212 -17.10 -3.86 2.97
C GLY A 212 -17.05 -3.96 4.49
N LYS A 213 -17.00 -5.19 5.00
CA LYS A 213 -16.78 -5.56 6.41
C LYS A 213 -15.57 -6.45 6.52
N ILE A 214 -14.86 -6.45 7.63
CA ILE A 214 -13.81 -7.44 7.88
C ILE A 214 -14.50 -8.79 8.17
N LYS A 215 -14.43 -9.71 7.20
CA LYS A 215 -14.96 -11.08 7.33
C LYS A 215 -13.98 -12.00 8.06
N MET A 216 -12.68 -11.77 7.86
CA MET A 216 -11.63 -12.62 8.41
C MET A 216 -10.34 -11.81 8.59
N ASP A 217 -9.59 -12.15 9.63
CA ASP A 217 -8.27 -11.61 9.94
C ASP A 217 -7.30 -12.78 10.11
N VAL A 218 -6.25 -12.83 9.31
CA VAL A 218 -5.32 -13.96 9.21
C VAL A 218 -3.89 -13.50 9.38
N GLU A 219 -3.20 -14.00 10.39
CA GLU A 219 -1.73 -13.87 10.47
C GLU A 219 -1.07 -14.77 9.41
N VAL A 220 -0.08 -14.22 8.71
CA VAL A 220 0.68 -14.91 7.66
C VAL A 220 2.01 -15.34 8.25
N ASP A 221 2.05 -16.54 8.79
CA ASP A 221 3.19 -17.16 9.45
C ASP A 221 4.21 -17.81 8.48
N LEU A 222 4.34 -17.18 7.28
CA LEU A 222 5.36 -17.56 6.30
C LEU A 222 6.70 -16.90 6.64
N PRO A 223 7.82 -17.65 6.61
CA PRO A 223 9.13 -17.10 6.94
C PRO A 223 9.56 -15.97 6.00
N ARG A 224 10.40 -15.06 6.48
CA ARG A 224 11.05 -14.00 5.69
C ARG A 224 12.57 -14.22 5.65
N PRO A 225 13.30 -13.84 4.59
CA PRO A 225 12.79 -13.26 3.35
C PRO A 225 11.98 -14.26 2.53
N ARG A 226 10.89 -13.80 1.91
CA ARG A 226 10.06 -14.62 1.02
C ARG A 226 10.62 -14.57 -0.39
N THR A 227 10.96 -15.74 -0.92
CA THR A 227 11.39 -15.96 -2.31
C THR A 227 10.28 -16.60 -3.11
N ASP A 228 10.42 -16.66 -4.43
CA ASP A 228 9.39 -17.23 -5.31
C ASP A 228 9.02 -18.67 -4.94
N ASP A 229 9.97 -19.46 -4.41
CA ASP A 229 9.75 -20.86 -4.01
C ASP A 229 8.71 -21.01 -2.90
N ILE A 230 8.50 -19.98 -2.07
CA ILE A 230 7.53 -20.05 -0.97
C ILE A 230 6.12 -20.33 -1.47
N ARG A 231 5.79 -19.89 -2.70
CA ARG A 231 4.47 -20.07 -3.35
C ARG A 231 4.15 -21.53 -3.65
N TYR A 232 5.18 -22.37 -3.79
CA TYR A 232 5.05 -23.79 -4.09
C TYR A 232 5.02 -24.67 -2.83
N THR A 233 5.06 -24.05 -1.66
CA THR A 233 4.99 -24.79 -0.40
C THR A 233 3.55 -25.16 -0.04
N SER A 234 3.37 -26.33 0.59
CA SER A 234 2.06 -26.76 1.09
C SER A 234 1.44 -25.80 2.10
N HIS A 235 2.29 -25.07 2.85
CA HIS A 235 1.83 -24.08 3.82
C HIS A 235 1.20 -22.88 3.13
N PHE A 236 1.84 -22.32 2.11
CA PHE A 236 1.28 -21.26 1.28
C PHE A 236 -0.05 -21.71 0.65
N GLY A 237 -0.11 -22.93 0.12
CA GLY A 237 -1.33 -23.48 -0.48
C GLY A 237 -2.49 -23.58 0.52
N ARG A 238 -2.23 -23.96 1.78
CA ARG A 238 -3.27 -24.00 2.84
C ARG A 238 -3.79 -22.60 3.16
N LEU A 239 -2.90 -21.61 3.31
CA LEU A 239 -3.29 -20.21 3.56
C LEU A 239 -4.09 -19.67 2.36
N ALA A 240 -3.65 -19.91 1.13
CA ALA A 240 -4.37 -19.49 -0.07
C ALA A 240 -5.78 -20.09 -0.15
N LYS A 241 -5.94 -21.38 0.16
CA LYS A 241 -7.26 -22.04 0.23
C LYS A 241 -8.15 -21.40 1.29
N LYS A 242 -7.60 -21.11 2.48
CA LYS A 242 -8.33 -20.44 3.58
C LYS A 242 -8.84 -19.06 3.17
N LEU A 243 -7.98 -18.23 2.53
CA LEU A 243 -8.36 -16.90 2.06
C LEU A 243 -9.39 -16.97 0.93
N ARG A 244 -9.25 -17.93 -0.01
CA ARG A 244 -10.22 -18.12 -1.10
C ARG A 244 -11.61 -18.41 -0.57
N GLY A 245 -11.74 -19.37 0.37
CA GLY A 245 -13.04 -19.67 0.98
C GLY A 245 -13.62 -18.53 1.82
N ALA A 246 -12.81 -17.52 2.16
CA ALA A 246 -13.32 -16.32 2.84
C ALA A 246 -13.81 -15.25 1.86
N ILE A 247 -13.31 -15.21 0.61
CA ILE A 247 -13.73 -14.24 -0.42
C ILE A 247 -15.06 -14.68 -1.07
N GLU A 248 -15.25 -16.00 -1.25
CA GLU A 248 -16.51 -16.62 -1.73
C GLU A 248 -17.60 -16.52 -0.64
#